data_d52b3a31040d5a3ce6cb5988b173b270
#
_entry.id   d52b3a31040d5a3ce6cb5988b173b270
#
_cell.length_a   1.000
_cell.length_b   1.000
_cell.length_c   1.000
_cell.angle_alpha   90.00
_cell.angle_beta   90.00
_cell.angle_gamma   90.00
#
_symmetry.space_group_name_H-M   'P 1'
#
loop_
_entity.id
_entity.type
_entity.pdbx_description
1 polymer ?
#
loop_
_entity_poly.entity_id
_entity_poly.type
_entity_poly.pdbx_seq_one_letter_code
_entity_poly.pdbx_strand_id
1 'polypeptide(L)'
;MGAVERLLSERDHLRQQVYQLQQEIFAQKVAAVPEGQERVCFFEEGLSPDSLRNFCLALSERARTAVVFSGTDADGWKYAIAGKGDVRPLGRALNQRFSGRGGGKAELVQGSVQGTRQAIESFILKDLLPS
;
A
#
# COMPACT_ATOMS: atom_id res chain seq x y z
N MET A 1 0.95 37.67 -20.18
CA MET A 1 1.19 36.23 -20.27
C MET A 1 2.08 35.73 -19.14
N GLY A 2 3.11 36.43 -18.74
CA GLY A 2 4.09 35.93 -17.78
C GLY A 2 3.57 35.55 -16.40
N ALA A 3 2.59 36.25 -15.84
CA ALA A 3 2.13 36.01 -14.47
C ALA A 3 1.37 34.68 -14.35
N VAL A 4 0.51 34.35 -15.33
CA VAL A 4 -0.29 33.11 -15.33
C VAL A 4 0.61 31.89 -15.55
N GLU A 5 1.52 32.00 -16.50
CA GLU A 5 2.46 30.93 -16.81
C GLU A 5 3.37 30.64 -15.60
N ARG A 6 3.81 31.69 -14.91
CA ARG A 6 4.66 31.54 -13.71
C ARG A 6 3.91 30.81 -12.59
N LEU A 7 2.64 31.14 -12.35
CA LEU A 7 1.84 30.48 -11.32
C LEU A 7 1.63 29.00 -11.60
N LEU A 8 1.36 28.64 -12.86
CA LEU A 8 1.20 27.24 -13.24
C LEU A 8 2.50 26.45 -13.07
N SER A 9 3.62 27.06 -13.46
CA SER A 9 4.93 26.44 -13.31
C SER A 9 5.30 26.21 -11.84
N GLU A 10 5.01 27.18 -10.96
CA GLU A 10 5.24 27.03 -9.53
C GLU A 10 4.39 25.92 -8.92
N ARG A 11 3.13 25.81 -9.33
CA ARG A 11 2.23 24.75 -8.85
C ARG A 11 2.76 23.36 -9.24
N ASP A 12 3.19 23.20 -10.47
CA ASP A 12 3.74 21.93 -10.94
C ASP A 12 5.02 21.57 -10.21
N HIS A 13 5.87 22.55 -9.94
CA HIS A 13 7.11 22.36 -9.19
C HIS A 13 6.83 21.89 -7.76
N LEU A 14 5.85 22.48 -7.08
CA LEU A 14 5.45 22.08 -5.72
C LEU A 14 4.90 20.65 -5.70
N ARG A 15 4.09 20.28 -6.68
CA ARG A 15 3.58 18.90 -6.79
C ARG A 15 4.70 17.90 -6.98
N GLN A 16 5.69 18.23 -7.79
CA GLN A 16 6.86 17.38 -8.01
C GLN A 16 7.66 17.22 -6.72
N GLN A 17 7.84 18.30 -5.95
CA GLN A 17 8.55 18.24 -4.67
C GLN A 17 7.83 17.35 -3.67
N VAL A 18 6.51 17.47 -3.54
CA VAL A 18 5.73 16.61 -2.64
C VAL A 18 5.87 15.14 -3.04
N TYR A 19 5.76 14.85 -4.33
CA TYR A 19 5.92 13.48 -4.83
C TYR A 19 7.30 12.92 -4.50
N GLN A 20 8.36 13.70 -4.74
CA GLN A 20 9.72 13.29 -4.45
C GLN A 20 9.94 13.01 -2.97
N LEU A 21 9.40 13.87 -2.09
CA LEU A 21 9.50 13.68 -0.64
C LEU A 21 8.79 12.39 -0.21
N GLN A 22 7.62 12.10 -0.78
CA GLN A 22 6.93 10.85 -0.51
C GLN A 22 7.75 9.64 -0.93
N GLN A 23 8.38 9.70 -2.10
CA GLN A 23 9.22 8.62 -2.59
C GLN A 23 10.44 8.40 -1.70
N GLU A 24 11.05 9.48 -1.20
CA GLU A 24 12.17 9.39 -0.28
C GLU A 24 11.77 8.73 1.04
N ILE A 25 10.61 9.10 1.58
CA ILE A 25 10.08 8.51 2.81
C ILE A 25 9.80 7.01 2.59
N PHE A 26 9.20 6.65 1.47
CA PHE A 26 8.93 5.25 1.14
C PHE A 26 10.23 4.46 0.99
N ALA A 27 11.23 5.03 0.33
CA ALA A 27 12.53 4.39 0.18
C ALA A 27 13.18 4.13 1.53
N GLN A 28 13.08 5.07 2.47
CA GLN A 28 13.59 4.91 3.83
C GLN A 28 12.84 3.80 4.58
N LYS A 29 11.51 3.75 4.44
CA LYS A 29 10.70 2.71 5.07
C LYS A 29 11.04 1.33 4.52
N VAL A 30 11.21 1.22 3.22
CA VAL A 30 11.62 -0.03 2.56
C VAL A 30 13.01 -0.45 3.04
N ALA A 31 13.95 0.49 3.08
CA ALA A 31 15.32 0.21 3.53
C ALA A 31 15.39 -0.24 4.98
N ALA A 32 14.44 0.20 5.81
CA ALA A 32 14.38 -0.18 7.22
C ALA A 32 13.84 -1.61 7.42
N VAL A 33 13.23 -2.20 6.41
CA VAL A 33 12.72 -3.58 6.48
C VAL A 33 13.87 -4.54 6.23
N PRO A 34 14.21 -5.44 7.17
CA PRO A 34 15.24 -6.45 6.93
C PRO A 34 14.84 -7.39 5.78
N GLU A 35 15.80 -7.82 5.02
CA GLU A 35 15.56 -8.81 3.98
C GLU A 35 15.19 -10.16 4.60
N GLY A 36 14.40 -10.96 3.85
CA GLY A 36 14.01 -12.29 4.30
C GLY A 36 12.79 -12.34 5.18
N GLN A 37 12.05 -11.25 5.32
CA GLN A 37 10.80 -11.27 6.07
C GLN A 37 9.75 -12.09 5.33
N GLU A 38 8.98 -12.88 6.08
CA GLU A 38 7.87 -13.63 5.49
C GLU A 38 6.73 -12.71 5.06
N ARG A 39 6.40 -11.74 5.91
CA ARG A 39 5.27 -10.85 5.67
C ARG A 39 5.51 -9.50 6.33
N VAL A 40 5.22 -8.43 5.60
CA VAL A 40 5.23 -7.07 6.13
C VAL A 40 3.88 -6.43 5.88
N CYS A 41 3.43 -5.59 6.81
CA CYS A 41 2.17 -4.90 6.72
C CYS A 41 2.35 -3.45 7.16
N PHE A 42 1.91 -2.51 6.33
CA PHE A 42 1.99 -1.08 6.60
C PHE A 42 0.62 -0.44 6.47
N PHE A 43 0.35 0.55 7.32
CA PHE A 43 -0.85 1.37 7.27
C PHE A 43 -0.44 2.81 7.05
N GLU A 44 -0.93 3.40 5.97
CA GLU A 44 -0.61 4.77 5.57
C GLU A 44 -1.91 5.56 5.36
N GLU A 45 -1.80 6.88 5.18
CA GLU A 45 -2.94 7.73 4.90
C GLU A 45 -2.68 8.52 3.62
N GLY A 46 -3.75 8.70 2.82
CA GLY A 46 -3.72 9.60 1.68
C GLY A 46 -2.86 9.19 0.50
N LEU A 47 -2.55 7.91 0.36
CA LEU A 47 -1.80 7.45 -0.81
C LEU A 47 -2.71 7.35 -2.03
N SER A 48 -2.21 7.79 -3.18
CA SER A 48 -2.86 7.51 -4.45
C SER A 48 -2.76 6.02 -4.76
N PRO A 49 -3.63 5.47 -5.64
CA PRO A 49 -3.52 4.06 -6.02
C PRO A 49 -2.15 3.69 -6.58
N ASP A 50 -1.54 4.59 -7.35
CA ASP A 50 -0.21 4.34 -7.92
C ASP A 50 0.87 4.32 -6.85
N SER A 51 0.84 5.26 -5.89
CA SER A 51 1.78 5.30 -4.78
C SER A 51 1.64 4.07 -3.90
N LEU A 52 0.41 3.66 -3.62
CA LEU A 52 0.11 2.45 -2.85
C LEU A 52 0.72 1.21 -3.50
N ARG A 53 0.49 1.06 -4.80
CA ARG A 53 1.03 -0.06 -5.58
C ARG A 53 2.56 -0.06 -5.57
N ASN A 54 3.16 1.10 -5.87
CA ASN A 54 4.62 1.20 -5.98
C ASN A 54 5.31 0.93 -4.65
N PHE A 55 4.76 1.42 -3.56
CA PHE A 55 5.29 1.14 -2.22
C PHE A 55 5.19 -0.36 -1.90
N CYS A 56 4.06 -0.96 -2.20
CA CYS A 56 3.85 -2.40 -1.97
C CYS A 56 4.83 -3.25 -2.79
N LEU A 57 5.03 -2.91 -4.06
CA LEU A 57 5.97 -3.62 -4.92
C LEU A 57 7.40 -3.51 -4.42
N ALA A 58 7.81 -2.32 -3.94
CA ALA A 58 9.13 -2.13 -3.37
C ALA A 58 9.34 -2.98 -2.11
N LEU A 59 8.32 -3.05 -1.24
CA LEU A 59 8.37 -3.87 -0.04
C LEU A 59 8.45 -5.36 -0.38
N SER A 60 7.81 -5.80 -1.46
CA SER A 60 7.82 -7.20 -1.88
C SER A 60 9.20 -7.69 -2.33
N GLU A 61 10.13 -6.78 -2.56
CA GLU A 61 11.51 -7.16 -2.85
C GLU A 61 12.26 -7.59 -1.60
N ARG A 62 11.80 -7.15 -0.42
CA ARG A 62 12.44 -7.46 0.87
C ARG A 62 11.68 -8.49 1.69
N ALA A 63 10.43 -8.74 1.35
CA ALA A 63 9.58 -9.70 2.05
C ALA A 63 8.94 -10.64 1.05
N ARG A 64 8.59 -11.82 1.49
CA ARG A 64 7.89 -12.78 0.63
C ARG A 64 6.51 -12.24 0.25
N THR A 65 5.83 -11.60 1.18
CA THR A 65 4.53 -10.98 0.97
C THR A 65 4.51 -9.61 1.62
N ALA A 66 4.10 -8.60 0.87
CA ALA A 66 3.93 -7.23 1.35
C ALA A 66 2.48 -6.82 1.24
N VAL A 67 1.93 -6.24 2.30
CA VAL A 67 0.56 -5.74 2.34
C VAL A 67 0.62 -4.29 2.81
N VAL A 68 0.01 -3.39 2.05
CA VAL A 68 -0.06 -1.98 2.38
C VAL A 68 -1.51 -1.52 2.33
N PHE A 69 -1.91 -0.78 3.34
CA PHE A 69 -3.25 -0.19 3.44
C PHE A 69 -3.13 1.33 3.44
N SER A 70 -4.08 2.00 2.80
CA SER A 70 -4.18 3.45 2.82
C SER A 70 -5.63 3.86 3.08
N GLY A 71 -5.87 4.64 4.12
CA GLY A 71 -7.20 5.09 4.46
C GLY A 71 -7.34 5.42 5.95
N THR A 72 -8.57 5.28 6.45
CA THR A 72 -8.89 5.50 7.86
C THR A 72 -9.92 4.47 8.31
N ASP A 73 -10.06 4.32 9.62
CA ASP A 73 -11.07 3.43 10.19
C ASP A 73 -12.50 3.84 9.80
N ALA A 74 -12.73 5.14 9.65
CA ALA A 74 -14.04 5.68 9.32
C ALA A 74 -14.39 5.52 7.83
N ASP A 75 -13.42 5.78 6.96
CA ASP A 75 -13.63 5.81 5.51
C ASP A 75 -13.37 4.46 4.82
N GLY A 76 -12.78 3.54 5.55
CA GLY A 76 -12.34 2.27 4.99
C GLY A 76 -10.92 2.36 4.47
N TRP A 77 -10.41 1.23 4.01
CA TRP A 77 -9.02 1.09 3.60
C TRP A 77 -8.91 0.58 2.17
N LYS A 78 -8.05 1.21 1.40
CA LYS A 78 -7.59 0.67 0.13
C LYS A 78 -6.34 -0.14 0.40
N TYR A 79 -6.17 -1.24 -0.31
CA TYR A 79 -5.04 -2.12 -0.07
C TYR A 79 -4.32 -2.49 -1.35
N ALA A 80 -3.06 -2.85 -1.21
CA ALA A 80 -2.27 -3.54 -2.22
C ALA A 80 -1.55 -4.69 -1.56
N ILE A 81 -1.51 -5.83 -2.23
CA ILE A 81 -0.81 -7.02 -1.77
C ILE A 81 0.10 -7.46 -2.90
N ALA A 82 1.38 -7.60 -2.60
CA ALA A 82 2.37 -8.05 -3.58
C ALA A 82 3.25 -9.12 -2.96
N GLY A 83 3.73 -10.04 -3.77
CA GLY A 83 4.56 -11.11 -3.27
C GLY A 83 5.17 -11.94 -4.37
N LYS A 84 6.05 -12.85 -3.97
CA LYS A 84 6.77 -13.75 -4.87
C LYS A 84 5.95 -14.97 -5.25
N GLY A 85 4.87 -15.25 -4.50
CA GLY A 85 3.95 -16.32 -4.82
C GLY A 85 2.62 -15.76 -5.29
N ASP A 86 1.57 -16.58 -5.25
CA ASP A 86 0.23 -16.17 -5.62
C ASP A 86 -0.44 -15.48 -4.43
N VAL A 87 -0.68 -14.17 -4.52
CA VAL A 87 -1.29 -13.39 -3.46
C VAL A 87 -2.82 -13.27 -3.59
N ARG A 88 -3.41 -13.85 -4.64
CA ARG A 88 -4.86 -13.79 -4.85
C ARG A 88 -5.68 -14.43 -3.72
N PRO A 89 -5.30 -15.58 -3.17
CA PRO A 89 -6.04 -16.14 -2.04
C PRO A 89 -6.06 -15.24 -0.81
N LEU A 90 -4.96 -14.53 -0.55
CA LEU A 90 -4.87 -13.58 0.56
C LEU A 90 -5.86 -12.41 0.35
N GLY A 91 -5.91 -11.87 -0.87
CA GLY A 91 -6.87 -10.82 -1.22
C GLY A 91 -8.31 -11.26 -1.06
N ARG A 92 -8.62 -12.48 -1.49
CA ARG A 92 -9.97 -13.05 -1.36
C ARG A 92 -10.37 -13.23 0.10
N ALA A 93 -9.46 -13.74 0.93
CA ALA A 93 -9.71 -13.92 2.35
C ALA A 93 -9.96 -12.57 3.04
N LEU A 94 -9.16 -11.56 2.69
CA LEU A 94 -9.30 -10.21 3.21
C LEU A 94 -10.66 -9.63 2.80
N ASN A 95 -11.06 -9.77 1.55
CA ASN A 95 -12.34 -9.27 1.05
C ASN A 95 -13.53 -9.95 1.75
N GLN A 96 -13.44 -11.24 1.98
CA GLN A 96 -14.51 -11.98 2.67
C GLN A 96 -14.63 -11.55 4.13
N ARG A 97 -13.49 -11.34 4.79
CA ARG A 97 -13.48 -10.99 6.22
C ARG A 97 -13.98 -9.58 6.48
N PHE A 98 -13.66 -8.63 5.60
CA PHE A 98 -13.91 -7.21 5.81
C PHE A 98 -14.84 -6.59 4.77
N SER A 99 -15.68 -7.40 4.15
CA SER A 99 -16.67 -6.93 3.17
C SER A 99 -16.04 -6.10 2.07
N GLY A 100 -14.88 -6.52 1.61
CA GLY A 100 -14.11 -5.78 0.63
C GLY A 100 -14.35 -6.22 -0.80
N ARG A 101 -13.70 -5.52 -1.71
CA ARG A 101 -13.71 -5.80 -3.14
C ARG A 101 -12.34 -5.54 -3.71
N GLY A 102 -11.96 -6.36 -4.65
CA GLY A 102 -10.70 -6.17 -5.34
C GLY A 102 -10.27 -7.44 -6.04
N GLY A 103 -9.16 -7.33 -6.72
CA GLY A 103 -8.57 -8.44 -7.44
C GLY A 103 -7.34 -8.00 -8.19
N GLY A 104 -6.77 -8.90 -8.96
CA GLY A 104 -5.58 -8.60 -9.72
C GLY A 104 -4.92 -9.86 -10.22
N LYS A 105 -3.60 -9.79 -10.31
CA LYS A 105 -2.76 -10.88 -10.79
C LYS A 105 -2.16 -11.65 -9.62
N ALA A 106 -1.52 -12.77 -9.93
CA ALA A 106 -0.89 -13.59 -8.90
C ALA A 106 0.14 -12.83 -8.08
N GLU A 107 0.88 -11.92 -8.71
CA GLU A 107 1.96 -11.16 -8.06
C GLU A 107 1.51 -9.85 -7.43
N LEU A 108 0.30 -9.34 -7.76
CA LEU A 108 -0.20 -8.07 -7.25
C LEU A 108 -1.73 -8.02 -7.28
N VAL A 109 -2.31 -7.76 -6.12
CA VAL A 109 -3.75 -7.59 -5.95
C VAL A 109 -3.99 -6.23 -5.30
N GLN A 110 -5.02 -5.51 -5.75
CA GLN A 110 -5.44 -4.24 -5.18
C GLN A 110 -6.95 -4.25 -4.96
N GLY A 111 -7.40 -3.52 -3.94
CA GLY A 111 -8.82 -3.45 -3.65
C GLY A 111 -9.12 -2.53 -2.48
N SER A 112 -10.28 -2.73 -1.86
CA SER A 112 -10.70 -1.96 -0.70
C SER A 112 -11.40 -2.85 0.31
N VAL A 113 -11.29 -2.51 1.59
CA VAL A 113 -11.92 -3.23 2.68
C VAL A 113 -12.47 -2.24 3.71
N GLN A 114 -13.41 -2.71 4.52
CA GLN A 114 -13.99 -1.95 5.62
C GLN A 114 -13.56 -2.58 6.94
N GLY A 115 -13.30 -1.76 7.95
CA GLY A 115 -12.91 -2.25 9.27
C GLY A 115 -11.92 -1.33 9.94
N THR A 116 -11.53 -1.69 11.15
CA THR A 116 -10.52 -0.93 11.88
C THR A 116 -9.12 -1.44 11.52
N ARG A 117 -8.15 -0.55 11.63
CA ARG A 117 -6.74 -0.90 11.47
C ARG A 117 -6.37 -2.09 12.35
N GLN A 118 -6.79 -2.05 13.62
CA GLN A 118 -6.45 -3.09 14.58
C GLN A 118 -6.98 -4.46 14.15
N ALA A 119 -8.24 -4.53 13.70
CA ALA A 119 -8.85 -5.77 13.25
C ALA A 119 -8.16 -6.30 12.00
N ILE A 120 -7.87 -5.44 11.04
CA ILE A 120 -7.20 -5.79 9.80
C ILE A 120 -5.78 -6.29 10.08
N GLU A 121 -5.04 -5.56 10.90
CA GLU A 121 -3.66 -5.94 11.26
C GLU A 121 -3.62 -7.30 11.97
N SER A 122 -4.52 -7.53 12.90
CA SER A 122 -4.61 -8.82 13.59
C SER A 122 -4.92 -9.96 12.60
N PHE A 123 -5.82 -9.72 11.67
CA PHE A 123 -6.15 -10.73 10.66
C PHE A 123 -4.94 -11.06 9.78
N ILE A 124 -4.23 -10.04 9.31
CA ILE A 124 -3.06 -10.24 8.44
C ILE A 124 -1.93 -10.94 9.19
N LEU A 125 -1.64 -10.52 10.43
CA LEU A 125 -0.48 -11.00 11.16
C LEU A 125 -0.73 -12.29 11.92
N LYS A 126 -1.98 -12.59 12.30
CA LYS A 126 -2.31 -13.75 13.12
C LYS A 126 -3.07 -14.83 12.35
N ASP A 127 -4.16 -14.44 11.67
CA ASP A 127 -5.06 -15.41 11.06
C ASP A 127 -4.57 -15.94 9.74
N LEU A 128 -3.77 -15.15 9.01
CA LEU A 128 -3.24 -15.55 7.71
C LEU A 128 -1.80 -16.08 7.78
N LEU A 129 -1.19 -16.11 8.96
CA LEU A 129 0.11 -16.73 9.11
C LEU A 129 -0.02 -18.23 8.94
N PRO A 130 0.81 -18.86 8.12
CA PRO A 130 0.84 -20.33 8.09
C PRO A 130 1.32 -20.83 9.45
N SER A 131 0.51 -21.59 10.06
CA SER A 131 0.83 -22.21 11.34
C SER A 131 1.85 -23.33 11.18
#